data_145494b475c6208458677171329cc417
#
_entry.id   145494b475c6208458677171329cc417
#
_cell.length_a   1.000
_cell.length_b   1.000
_cell.length_c   1.000
_cell.angle_alpha   90.00
_cell.angle_beta   90.00
_cell.angle_gamma   90.00
#
_symmetry.space_group_name_H-M   'P 1'
#
loop_
_entity.id
_entity.type
_entity.pdbx_description
1 polymer ?
#
loop_
_entity_poly.entity_id
_entity_poly.type
_entity_poly.pdbx_seq_one_letter_code
_entity_poly.pdbx_strand_id
1 'polypeptide(L)'
;MSNFPTPLEEVIHHNVIKNNKTDGPALDIGPMQLLWRALGENTGYTFSIFETTVVPGMGIPLHKHPFAEFFYVLEGTLSIGHWNSQGAAEWDVYEAGESLVVQPNAPHTFFNKSERPCRILSVSTYHHERMMKDAVHPDGRTDFLPAQLTQADFEKLTKYMEKNQTYLVANHA
;
A
#
# COMPACT_ATOMS: atom_id res chain seq x y z
N MET A 1 -3.38 -14.35 -34.75
CA MET A 1 -4.30 -15.43 -34.37
C MET A 1 -4.10 -15.65 -32.87
N SER A 2 -4.98 -15.16 -32.05
CA SER A 2 -4.93 -15.40 -30.61
C SER A 2 -5.51 -16.79 -30.36
N ASN A 3 -4.65 -17.75 -30.08
CA ASN A 3 -5.10 -19.00 -29.54
C ASN A 3 -5.54 -18.80 -28.11
N PHE A 4 -6.81 -18.76 -27.87
CA PHE A 4 -7.40 -19.06 -26.56
C PHE A 4 -8.00 -20.48 -26.61
N PRO A 5 -7.23 -21.50 -26.33
CA PRO A 5 -7.80 -22.79 -26.01
C PRO A 5 -7.66 -23.01 -24.52
N THR A 6 -8.47 -22.35 -23.71
CA THR A 6 -8.74 -22.86 -22.38
C THR A 6 -9.90 -23.84 -22.54
N PRO A 7 -9.76 -25.12 -22.18
CA PRO A 7 -10.88 -26.05 -22.15
C PRO A 7 -12.02 -25.45 -21.33
N LEU A 8 -13.26 -25.63 -21.78
CA LEU A 8 -14.47 -25.16 -21.07
C LEU A 8 -14.50 -25.61 -19.61
N GLU A 9 -13.86 -26.73 -19.27
CA GLU A 9 -13.75 -27.25 -17.92
C GLU A 9 -12.84 -26.39 -17.00
N GLU A 10 -11.81 -25.72 -17.53
CA GLU A 10 -10.99 -24.78 -16.73
C GLU A 10 -11.69 -23.44 -16.51
N VAL A 11 -12.60 -23.04 -17.40
CA VAL A 11 -13.37 -21.79 -17.26
C VAL A 11 -14.37 -21.87 -16.11
N ILE A 12 -14.81 -23.07 -15.71
CA ILE A 12 -15.80 -23.27 -14.63
C ILE A 12 -15.25 -22.83 -13.26
N HIS A 13 -13.93 -22.77 -13.08
CA HIS A 13 -13.28 -22.38 -11.83
C HIS A 13 -12.91 -20.90 -11.74
N HIS A 14 -13.09 -20.14 -12.83
CA HIS A 14 -12.78 -18.69 -12.86
C HIS A 14 -14.07 -17.88 -12.86
N ASN A 15 -14.28 -17.08 -11.83
CA ASN A 15 -15.49 -16.31 -11.63
C ASN A 15 -15.22 -14.81 -11.62
N VAL A 16 -16.24 -14.04 -11.99
CA VAL A 16 -16.27 -12.60 -11.66
C VAL A 16 -16.60 -12.47 -10.18
N ILE A 17 -15.66 -11.91 -9.41
CA ILE A 17 -15.80 -11.71 -7.96
C ILE A 17 -16.44 -10.34 -7.73
N LYS A 18 -17.62 -10.32 -7.11
CA LYS A 18 -18.26 -9.09 -6.66
C LYS A 18 -17.94 -8.86 -5.18
N ASN A 19 -17.29 -7.75 -4.88
CA ASN A 19 -17.13 -7.29 -3.51
C ASN A 19 -18.17 -6.20 -3.21
N ASN A 20 -18.88 -6.31 -2.10
CA ASN A 20 -19.71 -5.24 -1.58
C ASN A 20 -18.82 -4.21 -0.84
N LYS A 21 -19.44 -3.10 -0.40
CA LYS A 21 -18.71 -1.98 0.21
C LYS A 21 -17.86 -2.38 1.43
N THR A 22 -18.29 -3.38 2.19
CA THR A 22 -17.65 -3.84 3.43
C THR A 22 -16.97 -5.20 3.31
N ASP A 23 -17.04 -5.83 2.12
CA ASP A 23 -16.43 -7.15 1.92
C ASP A 23 -14.91 -7.04 1.74
N GLY A 24 -14.23 -8.07 2.16
CA GLY A 24 -12.79 -8.23 2.05
C GLY A 24 -12.11 -8.37 3.41
N PRO A 25 -10.97 -9.02 3.47
CA PRO A 25 -10.16 -9.07 4.69
C PRO A 25 -9.74 -7.67 5.09
N ALA A 26 -9.85 -7.36 6.37
CA ALA A 26 -9.35 -6.12 6.95
C ALA A 26 -8.05 -6.38 7.71
N LEU A 27 -7.20 -5.38 7.75
CA LEU A 27 -5.94 -5.37 8.50
C LEU A 27 -5.79 -4.02 9.19
N ASP A 28 -5.61 -4.03 10.48
CA ASP A 28 -5.27 -2.83 11.24
C ASP A 28 -3.75 -2.65 11.24
N ILE A 29 -3.30 -1.52 10.70
CA ILE A 29 -1.89 -1.11 10.69
C ILE A 29 -1.74 0.04 11.66
N GLY A 30 -1.63 -0.27 12.93
CA GLY A 30 -1.71 0.71 13.99
C GLY A 30 -3.06 1.42 13.97
N PRO A 31 -3.08 2.78 13.92
CA PRO A 31 -4.32 3.52 13.81
C PRO A 31 -4.91 3.57 12.39
N MET A 32 -4.22 3.07 11.38
CA MET A 32 -4.72 2.96 10.01
C MET A 32 -5.45 1.63 9.80
N GLN A 33 -6.52 1.67 9.05
CA GLN A 33 -7.24 0.47 8.64
C GLN A 33 -7.10 0.26 7.13
N LEU A 34 -6.72 -0.96 6.77
CA LEU A 34 -6.60 -1.41 5.40
C LEU A 34 -7.69 -2.45 5.11
N LEU A 35 -8.38 -2.31 3.99
CA LEU A 35 -9.41 -3.24 3.54
C LEU A 35 -9.05 -3.75 2.14
N TRP A 36 -8.79 -5.04 2.00
CA TRP A 36 -8.48 -5.67 0.72
C TRP A 36 -9.70 -5.70 -0.19
N ARG A 37 -9.54 -5.21 -1.42
CA ARG A 37 -10.54 -5.24 -2.49
C ARG A 37 -10.24 -6.32 -3.52
N ALA A 38 -8.97 -6.60 -3.76
CA ALA A 38 -8.51 -7.76 -4.52
C ALA A 38 -7.18 -8.22 -3.94
N LEU A 39 -7.08 -9.50 -3.63
CA LEU A 39 -5.84 -10.14 -3.22
C LEU A 39 -5.09 -10.66 -4.45
N GLY A 40 -3.79 -10.82 -4.35
CA GLY A 40 -2.95 -11.37 -5.41
C GLY A 40 -3.46 -12.70 -5.96
N GLU A 41 -3.97 -13.58 -5.11
CA GLU A 41 -4.57 -14.86 -5.52
C GLU A 41 -5.77 -14.70 -6.47
N ASN A 42 -6.51 -13.59 -6.37
CA ASN A 42 -7.64 -13.28 -7.24
C ASN A 42 -7.22 -12.65 -8.58
N THR A 43 -5.97 -12.22 -8.70
CA THR A 43 -5.43 -11.49 -9.86
C THR A 43 -4.30 -12.24 -10.56
N GLY A 44 -4.15 -13.54 -10.28
CA GLY A 44 -3.03 -14.33 -10.79
C GLY A 44 -1.67 -13.84 -10.28
N TYR A 45 -1.63 -13.32 -9.06
CA TYR A 45 -0.45 -12.77 -8.38
C TYR A 45 0.21 -11.58 -9.11
N THR A 46 -0.55 -10.88 -9.96
CA THR A 46 -0.06 -9.74 -10.72
C THR A 46 -0.10 -8.46 -9.89
N PHE A 47 -1.23 -8.19 -9.25
CA PHE A 47 -1.44 -7.02 -8.40
C PHE A 47 -2.42 -7.32 -7.27
N SER A 48 -2.45 -6.43 -6.30
CA SER A 48 -3.49 -6.37 -5.27
C SER A 48 -4.08 -4.97 -5.19
N ILE A 49 -5.32 -4.88 -4.71
CA ILE A 49 -6.05 -3.62 -4.53
C ILE A 49 -6.53 -3.55 -3.10
N PHE A 50 -6.30 -2.42 -2.46
CA PHE A 50 -6.76 -2.18 -1.09
C PHE A 50 -7.15 -0.73 -0.88
N GLU A 51 -8.10 -0.51 0.03
CA GLU A 51 -8.42 0.80 0.56
C GLU A 51 -7.72 0.99 1.90
N THR A 52 -7.16 2.17 2.13
CA THR A 52 -6.58 2.53 3.42
C THR A 52 -7.26 3.77 3.97
N THR A 53 -7.68 3.69 5.23
CA THR A 53 -8.11 4.86 5.99
C THR A 53 -6.92 5.38 6.79
N VAL A 54 -6.44 6.56 6.43
CA VAL A 54 -5.29 7.23 7.04
C VAL A 54 -5.82 8.30 7.99
N VAL A 55 -5.65 8.09 9.29
CA VAL A 55 -6.12 9.06 10.29
C VAL A 55 -5.21 10.30 10.34
N PRO A 56 -5.68 11.45 10.86
CA PRO A 56 -4.87 12.65 11.00
C PRO A 56 -3.54 12.41 11.70
N GLY A 57 -2.48 13.01 11.18
CA GLY A 57 -1.12 12.90 11.73
C GLY A 57 -0.41 11.58 11.45
N MET A 58 -1.02 10.69 10.65
CA MET A 58 -0.42 9.38 10.32
C MET A 58 0.02 9.30 8.86
N GLY A 59 0.99 8.41 8.63
CA GLY A 59 1.56 8.15 7.32
C GLY A 59 2.56 7.01 7.39
N ILE A 60 3.37 6.87 6.36
CA ILE A 60 4.41 5.85 6.26
C ILE A 60 5.79 6.52 6.15
N PRO A 61 6.87 5.87 6.63
CA PRO A 61 8.23 6.39 6.45
C PRO A 61 8.63 6.55 4.99
N LEU A 62 9.60 7.41 4.71
CA LEU A 62 10.19 7.54 3.39
C LEU A 62 10.83 6.21 2.98
N HIS A 63 10.39 5.68 1.85
CA HIS A 63 10.83 4.39 1.33
C HIS A 63 10.86 4.37 -0.19
N LYS A 64 11.38 3.29 -0.76
CA LYS A 64 11.35 3.00 -2.19
C LYS A 64 11.20 1.51 -2.43
N HIS A 65 10.70 1.15 -3.61
CA HIS A 65 10.56 -0.23 -4.07
C HIS A 65 10.71 -0.32 -5.60
N PRO A 66 11.11 -1.48 -6.17
CA PRO A 66 11.37 -1.63 -7.60
C PRO A 66 10.13 -1.81 -8.47
N PHE A 67 8.94 -1.75 -7.91
CA PHE A 67 7.67 -1.84 -8.62
C PHE A 67 6.90 -0.52 -8.55
N ALA A 68 5.98 -0.32 -9.51
CA ALA A 68 5.10 0.83 -9.50
C ALA A 68 3.97 0.66 -8.46
N GLU A 69 3.49 1.78 -7.93
CA GLU A 69 2.32 1.84 -7.08
C GLU A 69 1.40 2.96 -7.57
N PHE A 70 0.09 2.74 -7.46
CA PHE A 70 -0.92 3.71 -7.82
C PHE A 70 -1.78 4.05 -6.61
N PHE A 71 -2.04 5.34 -6.42
CA PHE A 71 -2.98 5.83 -5.42
C PHE A 71 -4.09 6.65 -6.08
N TYR A 72 -5.31 6.50 -5.57
CA TYR A 72 -6.44 7.34 -5.89
C TYR A 72 -7.09 7.80 -4.59
N VAL A 73 -7.25 9.10 -4.41
CA VAL A 73 -7.88 9.65 -3.21
C VAL A 73 -9.40 9.54 -3.34
N LEU A 74 -10.00 8.72 -2.48
CA LEU A 74 -11.44 8.49 -2.43
C LEU A 74 -12.14 9.56 -1.60
N GLU A 75 -11.50 10.04 -0.51
CA GLU A 75 -12.08 10.97 0.43
C GLU A 75 -10.97 11.70 1.21
N GLY A 76 -11.18 12.99 1.48
CA GLY A 76 -10.23 13.82 2.22
C GLY A 76 -9.05 14.27 1.36
N THR A 77 -7.90 14.47 1.99
CA THR A 77 -6.66 14.91 1.34
C THR A 77 -5.47 14.07 1.81
N LEU A 78 -4.56 13.77 0.88
CA LEU A 78 -3.32 13.06 1.13
C LEU A 78 -2.13 13.92 0.74
N SER A 79 -1.14 14.06 1.62
CA SER A 79 0.13 14.69 1.29
C SER A 79 1.14 13.61 0.90
N ILE A 80 1.75 13.76 -0.27
CA ILE A 80 2.81 12.87 -0.78
C ILE A 80 4.13 13.62 -0.72
N GLY A 81 5.09 13.06 -0.01
CA GLY A 81 6.48 13.53 0.00
C GLY A 81 7.30 12.73 -1.00
N HIS A 82 8.06 13.41 -1.84
CA HIS A 82 8.93 12.81 -2.83
C HIS A 82 10.16 13.68 -3.07
N TRP A 83 11.12 13.17 -3.82
CA TRP A 83 12.26 13.97 -4.27
C TRP A 83 12.06 14.40 -5.72
N ASN A 84 12.29 15.67 -5.96
CA ASN A 84 12.26 16.22 -7.31
C ASN A 84 13.52 15.83 -8.12
N SER A 85 13.57 16.25 -9.37
CA SER A 85 14.69 15.97 -10.27
C SER A 85 16.03 16.57 -9.82
N GLN A 86 16.01 17.50 -8.86
CA GLN A 86 17.18 18.14 -8.28
C GLN A 86 17.62 17.49 -6.96
N GLY A 87 16.90 16.47 -6.49
CA GLY A 87 17.16 15.79 -5.22
C GLY A 87 16.66 16.55 -3.99
N ALA A 88 15.83 17.57 -4.17
CA ALA A 88 15.19 18.28 -3.06
C ALA A 88 13.87 17.62 -2.67
N ALA A 89 13.56 17.60 -1.38
CA ALA A 89 12.30 17.09 -0.87
C ALA A 89 11.15 18.06 -1.20
N GLU A 90 10.09 17.52 -1.79
CA GLU A 90 8.86 18.24 -2.13
C GLU A 90 7.66 17.52 -1.57
N TRP A 91 6.57 18.28 -1.37
CA TRP A 91 5.31 17.76 -0.89
C TRP A 91 4.18 18.26 -1.78
N ASP A 92 3.47 17.31 -2.39
CA ASP A 92 2.24 17.57 -3.12
C ASP A 92 1.03 17.16 -2.28
N VAL A 93 -0.06 17.88 -2.43
CA VAL A 93 -1.35 17.56 -1.78
C VAL A 93 -2.32 17.10 -2.85
N TYR A 94 -2.91 15.94 -2.62
CA TYR A 94 -3.92 15.33 -3.49
C TYR A 94 -5.27 15.36 -2.80
N GLU A 95 -6.28 15.81 -3.52
CA GLU A 95 -7.67 15.87 -3.06
C GLU A 95 -8.50 14.70 -3.58
N ALA A 96 -9.69 14.50 -3.02
CA ALA A 96 -10.62 13.47 -3.49
C ALA A 96 -10.90 13.60 -5.00
N GLY A 97 -10.74 12.50 -5.74
CA GLY A 97 -10.84 12.45 -7.20
C GLY A 97 -9.49 12.52 -7.92
N GLU A 98 -8.42 12.86 -7.23
CA GLU A 98 -7.08 12.90 -7.81
C GLU A 98 -6.32 11.59 -7.62
N SER A 99 -5.32 11.35 -8.46
CA SER A 99 -4.52 10.14 -8.45
C SER A 99 -3.06 10.41 -8.74
N LEU A 100 -2.20 9.49 -8.33
CA LEU A 100 -0.78 9.53 -8.62
C LEU A 100 -0.23 8.13 -8.91
N VAL A 101 0.89 8.10 -9.61
CA VAL A 101 1.69 6.91 -9.83
C VAL A 101 3.07 7.13 -9.19
N VAL A 102 3.44 6.23 -8.29
CA VAL A 102 4.82 6.11 -7.84
C VAL A 102 5.55 5.22 -8.83
N GLN A 103 6.55 5.79 -9.50
CA GLN A 103 7.37 5.03 -10.44
C GLN A 103 8.32 4.07 -9.69
N PRO A 104 8.76 2.99 -10.34
CA PRO A 104 9.74 2.08 -9.76
C PRO A 104 10.98 2.82 -9.23
N ASN A 105 11.38 2.51 -8.00
CA ASN A 105 12.51 3.09 -7.28
C ASN A 105 12.40 4.58 -6.93
N ALA A 106 11.28 5.23 -7.15
CA ALA A 106 11.06 6.60 -6.68
C ALA A 106 10.94 6.63 -5.15
N PRO A 107 11.80 7.37 -4.43
CA PRO A 107 11.64 7.57 -2.99
C PRO A 107 10.37 8.37 -2.72
N HIS A 108 9.52 7.84 -1.85
CA HIS A 108 8.25 8.47 -1.53
C HIS A 108 7.79 8.16 -0.10
N THR A 109 6.91 8.99 0.37
CA THR A 109 6.18 8.83 1.64
C THR A 109 4.79 9.44 1.46
N PHE A 110 3.83 9.01 2.24
CA PHE A 110 2.57 9.75 2.36
C PHE A 110 2.26 10.09 3.81
N PHE A 111 1.49 11.15 3.98
CA PHE A 111 1.06 11.61 5.30
C PHE A 111 -0.31 12.28 5.21
N ASN A 112 -1.19 11.99 6.15
CA ASN A 112 -2.40 12.78 6.31
C ASN A 112 -2.09 13.98 7.23
N LYS A 113 -1.82 15.13 6.62
CA LYS A 113 -1.54 16.39 7.34
C LYS A 113 -2.81 17.18 7.68
N SER A 114 -3.98 16.66 7.29
CA SER A 114 -5.27 17.30 7.57
C SER A 114 -5.82 16.93 8.94
N GLU A 115 -6.92 17.56 9.33
CA GLU A 115 -7.63 17.28 10.58
C GLU A 115 -8.71 16.19 10.44
N ARG A 116 -8.90 15.64 9.24
CA ARG A 116 -9.92 14.62 8.95
C ARG A 116 -9.28 13.35 8.41
N PRO A 117 -9.88 12.18 8.62
CA PRO A 117 -9.41 10.97 7.96
C PRO A 117 -9.39 11.13 6.43
N CYS A 118 -8.36 10.57 5.81
CA CYS A 118 -8.26 10.42 4.36
C CYS A 118 -8.48 8.95 4.01
N ARG A 119 -9.20 8.69 2.92
CA ARG A 119 -9.39 7.35 2.39
C ARG A 119 -8.83 7.26 0.99
N ILE A 120 -7.96 6.29 0.76
CA ILE A 120 -7.28 6.09 -0.51
C ILE A 120 -7.51 4.68 -1.03
N LEU A 121 -7.55 4.53 -2.35
CA LEU A 121 -7.45 3.26 -3.05
C LEU A 121 -6.02 3.10 -3.54
N SER A 122 -5.39 1.99 -3.21
CA SER A 122 -4.06 1.64 -3.67
C SER A 122 -4.10 0.42 -4.58
N VAL A 123 -3.33 0.46 -5.67
CA VAL A 123 -3.03 -0.70 -6.51
C VAL A 123 -1.54 -0.92 -6.46
N SER A 124 -1.14 -2.09 -6.02
CA SER A 124 0.27 -2.44 -5.88
C SER A 124 0.52 -3.90 -6.27
N THR A 125 1.76 -4.33 -6.21
CA THR A 125 2.13 -5.70 -6.55
C THR A 125 1.85 -6.67 -5.39
N TYR A 126 1.84 -7.96 -5.71
CA TYR A 126 1.77 -9.02 -4.71
C TYR A 126 2.91 -8.98 -3.67
N HIS A 127 4.09 -8.43 -4.01
CA HIS A 127 5.17 -8.24 -3.05
C HIS A 127 4.77 -7.30 -1.91
N HIS A 128 4.03 -6.25 -2.22
CA HIS A 128 3.52 -5.30 -1.22
C HIS A 128 2.46 -5.95 -0.32
N GLU A 129 1.54 -6.74 -0.90
CA GLU A 129 0.59 -7.53 -0.12
C GLU A 129 1.29 -8.47 0.86
N ARG A 130 2.31 -9.20 0.39
CA ARG A 130 3.09 -10.09 1.25
C ARG A 130 3.78 -9.36 2.38
N MET A 131 4.37 -8.20 2.11
CA MET A 131 5.00 -7.39 3.14
C MET A 131 4.02 -7.06 4.27
N MET A 132 2.80 -6.63 3.92
CA MET A 132 1.77 -6.32 4.91
C MET A 132 1.33 -7.57 5.69
N LYS A 133 1.12 -8.68 4.99
CA LYS A 133 0.75 -9.95 5.64
C LYS A 133 1.86 -10.51 6.54
N ASP A 134 3.12 -10.40 6.13
CA ASP A 134 4.28 -10.85 6.92
C ASP A 134 4.45 -10.01 8.21
N ALA A 135 3.96 -8.77 8.23
CA ALA A 135 4.04 -7.89 9.38
C ALA A 135 2.93 -8.13 10.42
N VAL A 136 2.00 -9.02 10.14
CA VAL A 136 0.91 -9.39 11.07
C VAL A 136 1.38 -10.48 12.01
N HIS A 137 1.25 -10.25 13.32
CA HIS A 137 1.49 -11.28 14.32
C HIS A 137 0.32 -12.27 14.42
N PRO A 138 0.55 -13.49 14.96
CA PRO A 138 -0.52 -14.47 15.18
C PRO A 138 -1.65 -13.96 16.09
N ASP A 139 -1.41 -12.94 16.90
CA ASP A 139 -2.40 -12.28 17.76
C ASP A 139 -3.15 -11.13 17.06
N GLY A 140 -2.94 -10.94 15.76
CA GLY A 140 -3.59 -9.90 14.94
C GLY A 140 -2.98 -8.51 15.05
N ARG A 141 -1.94 -8.31 15.86
CA ARG A 141 -1.19 -7.04 15.90
C ARG A 141 -0.29 -6.92 14.66
N THR A 142 0.04 -5.71 14.32
CA THR A 142 1.01 -5.42 13.27
C THR A 142 2.22 -4.69 13.83
N ASP A 143 3.39 -4.95 13.25
CA ASP A 143 4.63 -4.23 13.57
C ASP A 143 4.68 -2.82 12.95
N PHE A 144 3.64 -2.41 12.23
CA PHE A 144 3.56 -1.13 11.55
C PHE A 144 2.99 -0.03 12.45
N LEU A 145 3.78 0.49 13.37
CA LEU A 145 3.40 1.68 14.17
C LEU A 145 4.51 2.71 14.19
N PRO A 146 4.52 3.68 13.26
CA PRO A 146 5.60 4.66 13.20
C PRO A 146 5.78 5.51 14.45
N ALA A 147 4.69 5.78 15.20
CA ALA A 147 4.71 6.75 16.29
C ALA A 147 5.18 6.18 17.64
N GLN A 148 5.29 4.86 17.82
CA GLN A 148 5.60 4.21 19.10
C GLN A 148 6.55 3.02 18.98
N LEU A 149 7.22 2.85 17.84
CA LEU A 149 8.15 1.75 17.63
C LEU A 149 9.40 1.92 18.52
N THR A 150 9.74 0.85 19.23
CA THR A 150 11.07 0.74 19.83
C THR A 150 12.12 0.54 18.72
N GLN A 151 13.40 0.71 19.04
CA GLN A 151 14.48 0.41 18.10
C GLN A 151 14.39 -1.03 17.56
N ALA A 152 14.04 -1.98 18.40
CA ALA A 152 13.89 -3.39 18.03
C ALA A 152 12.72 -3.60 17.06
N ASP A 153 11.60 -2.91 17.26
CA ASP A 153 10.45 -2.97 16.34
C ASP A 153 10.80 -2.36 14.98
N PHE A 154 11.55 -1.26 14.97
CA PHE A 154 12.02 -0.63 13.73
C PHE A 154 12.97 -1.55 12.95
N GLU A 155 13.91 -2.22 13.61
CA GLU A 155 14.80 -3.19 12.96
C GLU A 155 14.03 -4.39 12.39
N LYS A 156 12.99 -4.83 13.08
CA LYS A 156 12.11 -5.91 12.63
C LYS A 156 11.29 -5.49 11.40
N LEU A 157 10.69 -4.29 11.45
CA LEU A 157 9.98 -3.70 10.31
C LEU A 157 10.89 -3.60 9.08
N THR A 158 12.10 -3.09 9.25
CA THR A 158 13.08 -2.97 8.17
C THR A 158 13.34 -4.31 7.50
N LYS A 159 13.52 -5.39 8.26
CA LYS A 159 13.71 -6.74 7.72
C LYS A 159 12.51 -7.25 6.92
N TYR A 160 11.28 -6.97 7.37
CA TYR A 160 10.06 -7.32 6.61
C TYR A 160 9.97 -6.55 5.31
N MET A 161 10.26 -5.26 5.34
CA MET A 161 10.27 -4.43 4.16
C MET A 161 11.30 -4.92 3.14
N GLU A 162 12.55 -5.13 3.56
CA GLU A 162 13.64 -5.60 2.71
C GLU A 162 13.36 -6.98 2.08
N LYS A 163 12.83 -7.93 2.87
CA LYS A 163 12.40 -9.25 2.38
C LYS A 163 11.40 -9.14 1.22
N ASN A 164 10.58 -8.11 1.23
CA ASN A 164 9.56 -7.83 0.22
C ASN A 164 9.95 -6.68 -0.72
N GLN A 165 11.26 -6.45 -0.90
CA GLN A 165 11.81 -5.47 -1.85
C GLN A 165 11.39 -4.02 -1.60
N THR A 166 11.08 -3.67 -0.36
CA THR A 166 10.79 -2.30 0.06
C THR A 166 11.90 -1.82 0.99
N TYR A 167 12.49 -0.66 0.70
CA TYR A 167 13.68 -0.19 1.39
C TYR A 167 13.44 1.18 1.99
N LEU A 168 13.72 1.32 3.27
CA LEU A 168 13.71 2.63 3.92
C LEU A 168 14.82 3.51 3.33
N VAL A 169 14.50 4.78 3.15
CA VAL A 169 15.45 5.79 2.67
C VAL A 169 15.79 6.69 3.85
N ALA A 170 17.08 6.80 4.17
CA ALA A 170 17.52 7.73 5.20
C ALA A 170 17.18 9.15 4.77
N ASN A 171 16.56 9.91 5.68
CA ASN A 171 16.42 11.34 5.49
C ASN A 171 17.83 11.94 5.53
N HIS A 172 18.36 12.33 4.39
CA HIS A 172 19.47 13.27 4.35
C HIS A 172 18.88 14.65 4.65
N ALA A 173 18.92 15.02 5.93
CA ALA A 173 18.61 16.38 6.37
C ALA A 173 19.67 17.36 5.85
#